data_5ffa80f3762dff9bf254024b863dceab
#
_entry.id   5ffa80f3762dff9bf254024b863dceab
#
_cell.length_a   1.000
_cell.length_b   1.000
_cell.length_c   1.000
_cell.angle_alpha   90.00
_cell.angle_beta   90.00
_cell.angle_gamma   90.00
#
_symmetry.space_group_name_H-M   'P 1'
#
loop_
_entity.id
_entity.type
_entity.pdbx_description
1 polymer ?
#
loop_
_entity_poly.entity_id
_entity_poly.type
_entity_poly.pdbx_seq_one_letter_code
_entity_poly.pdbx_strand_id
1 'polypeptide(L)'
;MWDFSVIKDILMNPVYTGAIASQKKDYRFKIGTIGEKKPQDWIVVEERHEPLIDSKSFAIVQDKLKSRQRPRQNGETSLFAGIIKCGECGKSLTIRTTHAKHPQQIYACKTYGAFGKNHCTQHRVEYDTLYHLVLNKIRECAKAALTDGEAIAGKLTNTCEAEQKGQREALERSLTKDEERIEVLEKMVLRLYEDMVAGRISEANFNLMLDKTQKEQAELKERVAQGRKKLADEMRLAMDAKQWVDAIQEYADITELDAATLNRLIKEIVVHEHIDSDKTRHISIEIHFNLKPIPVVEQVKG
;
A
#
# COMPACT_ATOMS: atom_id res chain seq x y z
N MET A 1 -13.61 -14.17 -28.93
CA MET A 1 -12.24 -13.94 -28.37
C MET A 1 -12.25 -12.56 -27.75
N TRP A 2 -11.83 -12.40 -26.50
CA TRP A 2 -11.84 -11.10 -25.81
C TRP A 2 -10.68 -10.25 -26.37
N ASP A 3 -10.97 -9.02 -26.78
CA ASP A 3 -9.94 -8.09 -27.24
C ASP A 3 -9.24 -7.43 -26.03
N PHE A 4 -7.99 -7.05 -26.21
CA PHE A 4 -7.17 -6.41 -25.17
C PHE A 4 -7.81 -5.13 -24.63
N SER A 5 -8.46 -4.33 -25.48
CA SER A 5 -9.16 -3.12 -25.09
C SER A 5 -10.30 -3.42 -24.12
N VAL A 6 -11.11 -4.44 -24.42
CA VAL A 6 -12.24 -4.86 -23.57
C VAL A 6 -11.78 -5.35 -22.20
N ILE A 7 -10.71 -6.17 -22.15
CA ILE A 7 -10.13 -6.63 -20.89
C ILE A 7 -9.62 -5.45 -20.07
N LYS A 8 -8.94 -4.50 -20.70
CA LYS A 8 -8.44 -3.29 -20.03
C LYS A 8 -9.59 -2.45 -19.48
N ASP A 9 -10.66 -2.27 -20.22
CA ASP A 9 -11.83 -1.49 -19.78
C ASP A 9 -12.52 -2.15 -18.58
N ILE A 10 -12.59 -3.48 -18.56
CA ILE A 10 -13.10 -4.25 -17.41
C ILE A 10 -12.20 -4.01 -16.19
N LEU A 11 -10.88 -4.17 -16.33
CA LEU A 11 -9.93 -4.01 -15.24
C LEU A 11 -9.88 -2.58 -14.69
N MET A 12 -10.22 -1.57 -15.49
CA MET A 12 -10.23 -0.15 -15.08
C MET A 12 -11.58 0.33 -14.57
N ASN A 13 -12.62 -0.50 -14.60
CA ASN A 13 -13.98 -0.06 -14.26
C ASN A 13 -14.25 -0.20 -12.75
N PRO A 14 -14.44 0.92 -12.01
CA PRO A 14 -14.69 0.91 -10.56
C PRO A 14 -16.03 0.27 -10.17
N VAL A 15 -16.92 -0.01 -11.12
CA VAL A 15 -18.20 -0.69 -10.85
C VAL A 15 -17.99 -2.03 -10.15
N TYR A 16 -16.91 -2.75 -10.44
CA TYR A 16 -16.64 -4.04 -9.80
C TYR A 16 -16.30 -3.94 -8.30
N THR A 17 -15.99 -2.75 -7.78
CA THR A 17 -15.77 -2.50 -6.34
C THR A 17 -17.02 -2.05 -5.59
N GLY A 18 -18.20 -2.17 -6.19
CA GLY A 18 -19.45 -1.71 -5.58
C GLY A 18 -19.77 -0.23 -5.83
N ALA A 19 -18.97 0.47 -6.64
CA ALA A 19 -19.14 1.89 -6.94
C ALA A 19 -19.92 2.12 -8.23
N ILE A 20 -20.65 3.24 -8.32
CA ILE A 20 -21.24 3.72 -9.57
C ILE A 20 -20.43 4.91 -10.06
N ALA A 21 -19.89 4.81 -11.28
CA ALA A 21 -19.15 5.88 -11.93
C ALA A 21 -19.97 6.48 -13.08
N SER A 22 -20.23 7.77 -12.98
CA SER A 22 -20.99 8.57 -13.96
C SER A 22 -20.14 9.68 -14.56
N GLN A 23 -20.68 10.39 -15.57
CA GLN A 23 -20.00 11.46 -16.30
C GLN A 23 -18.65 11.07 -16.94
N LYS A 24 -18.56 9.83 -17.43
CA LYS A 24 -17.37 9.31 -18.11
C LYS A 24 -17.08 9.99 -19.47
N LYS A 25 -18.11 10.61 -20.07
CA LYS A 25 -18.01 11.26 -21.38
C LYS A 25 -18.41 12.73 -21.28
N ASP A 26 -17.73 13.57 -22.06
CA ASP A 26 -18.14 14.95 -22.27
C ASP A 26 -19.17 15.02 -23.38
N TYR A 27 -20.35 15.55 -23.03
CA TYR A 27 -21.49 15.63 -23.95
C TYR A 27 -21.93 17.07 -24.12
N ARG A 28 -21.99 17.55 -25.36
CA ARG A 28 -22.55 18.85 -25.71
C ARG A 28 -23.87 18.69 -26.44
N PHE A 29 -24.86 19.44 -26.00
CA PHE A 29 -26.16 19.49 -26.64
C PHE A 29 -26.01 19.83 -28.14
N LYS A 30 -26.70 19.14 -29.03
CA LYS A 30 -26.64 19.19 -30.50
C LYS A 30 -25.39 18.62 -31.18
N ILE A 31 -24.24 18.46 -30.50
CA ILE A 31 -23.00 17.94 -31.08
C ILE A 31 -22.80 16.47 -30.73
N GLY A 32 -23.37 16.00 -29.62
CA GLY A 32 -23.20 14.65 -29.14
C GLY A 32 -21.96 14.50 -28.24
N THR A 33 -21.41 13.31 -28.17
CA THR A 33 -20.20 13.02 -27.37
C THR A 33 -18.98 13.64 -28.03
N ILE A 34 -18.23 14.49 -27.29
CA ILE A 34 -17.03 15.17 -27.79
C ILE A 34 -15.78 14.39 -27.45
N GLY A 35 -15.78 13.67 -26.32
CA GLY A 35 -14.62 12.90 -25.86
C GLY A 35 -14.89 12.16 -24.57
N GLU A 36 -13.90 11.37 -24.14
CA GLU A 36 -13.92 10.69 -22.86
C GLU A 36 -13.20 11.53 -21.81
N LYS A 37 -13.80 11.66 -20.64
CA LYS A 37 -13.19 12.31 -19.48
C LYS A 37 -12.16 11.37 -18.83
N LYS A 38 -11.12 11.95 -18.24
CA LYS A 38 -10.16 11.17 -17.45
C LYS A 38 -10.85 10.57 -16.22
N PRO A 39 -10.41 9.38 -15.74
CA PRO A 39 -11.01 8.72 -14.57
C PRO A 39 -11.08 9.61 -13.31
N GLN A 40 -10.14 10.54 -13.16
CA GLN A 40 -10.12 11.51 -12.05
C GLN A 40 -11.25 12.56 -12.11
N ASP A 41 -11.84 12.76 -13.29
CA ASP A 41 -12.92 13.72 -13.52
C ASP A 41 -14.30 13.05 -13.50
N TRP A 42 -14.36 11.74 -13.23
CA TRP A 42 -15.61 11.01 -13.10
C TRP A 42 -16.26 11.29 -11.75
N ILE A 43 -17.59 11.28 -11.71
CA ILE A 43 -18.33 11.27 -10.45
C ILE A 43 -18.49 9.82 -10.02
N VAL A 44 -17.76 9.44 -8.96
CA VAL A 44 -17.80 8.09 -8.41
C VAL A 44 -18.51 8.14 -7.06
N VAL A 45 -19.54 7.30 -6.90
CA VAL A 45 -20.27 7.12 -5.65
C VAL A 45 -20.06 5.70 -5.20
N GLU A 46 -19.41 5.53 -4.04
CA GLU A 46 -19.05 4.25 -3.47
C GLU A 46 -20.23 3.55 -2.79
N GLU A 47 -20.10 2.23 -2.52
CA GLU A 47 -21.04 1.42 -1.73
C GLU A 47 -22.50 1.44 -2.23
N ARG A 48 -22.72 1.34 -3.54
CA ARG A 48 -24.06 1.33 -4.15
C ARG A 48 -24.59 -0.07 -4.47
N HIS A 49 -23.75 -1.06 -4.49
CA HIS A 49 -24.10 -2.47 -4.70
C HIS A 49 -23.00 -3.36 -4.11
N GLU A 50 -23.30 -4.65 -3.97
CA GLU A 50 -22.34 -5.63 -3.46
C GLU A 50 -21.10 -5.70 -4.36
N PRO A 51 -19.88 -5.51 -3.81
CA PRO A 51 -18.65 -5.56 -4.58
C PRO A 51 -18.35 -6.99 -5.05
N LEU A 52 -17.96 -7.15 -6.31
CA LEU A 52 -17.43 -8.40 -6.86
C LEU A 52 -15.95 -8.58 -6.54
N ILE A 53 -15.23 -7.47 -6.37
CA ILE A 53 -13.79 -7.44 -6.08
C ILE A 53 -13.57 -6.41 -4.97
N ASP A 54 -12.74 -6.75 -3.99
CA ASP A 54 -12.35 -5.83 -2.92
C ASP A 54 -11.53 -4.64 -3.46
N SER A 55 -11.66 -3.49 -2.82
CA SER A 55 -11.01 -2.25 -3.22
C SER A 55 -9.48 -2.34 -3.23
N LYS A 56 -8.88 -3.22 -2.38
CA LYS A 56 -7.43 -3.45 -2.36
C LYS A 56 -6.95 -4.15 -3.61
N SER A 57 -7.60 -5.27 -3.99
CA SER A 57 -7.28 -6.01 -5.23
C SER A 57 -7.43 -5.12 -6.45
N PHE A 58 -8.48 -4.30 -6.50
CA PHE A 58 -8.67 -3.33 -7.57
C PHE A 58 -7.54 -2.30 -7.62
N ALA A 59 -7.12 -1.73 -6.48
CA ALA A 59 -6.01 -0.77 -6.42
C ALA A 59 -4.69 -1.39 -6.90
N ILE A 60 -4.38 -2.64 -6.51
CA ILE A 60 -3.20 -3.38 -6.98
C ILE A 60 -3.22 -3.53 -8.51
N VAL A 61 -4.39 -3.85 -9.08
CA VAL A 61 -4.55 -3.96 -10.53
C VAL A 61 -4.34 -2.61 -11.22
N GLN A 62 -4.89 -1.50 -10.65
CA GLN A 62 -4.66 -0.16 -11.20
C GLN A 62 -3.19 0.22 -11.20
N ASP A 63 -2.45 -0.07 -10.13
CA ASP A 63 -1.01 0.21 -10.05
C ASP A 63 -0.22 -0.62 -11.06
N LYS A 64 -0.57 -1.90 -11.25
CA LYS A 64 0.03 -2.75 -12.29
C LYS A 64 -0.28 -2.24 -13.71
N LEU A 65 -1.48 -1.75 -13.96
CA LEU A 65 -1.85 -1.16 -15.26
C LEU A 65 -1.12 0.17 -15.51
N LYS A 66 -0.83 0.97 -14.48
CA LYS A 66 -0.05 2.20 -14.57
C LYS A 66 1.43 1.94 -14.83
N SER A 67 1.97 0.83 -14.31
CA SER A 67 3.35 0.39 -14.55
C SER A 67 3.48 -0.19 -15.96
N ARG A 68 3.41 0.66 -16.99
CA ARG A 68 3.51 0.23 -18.39
C ARG A 68 4.90 -0.30 -18.69
N GLN A 69 5.03 -1.62 -18.72
CA GLN A 69 6.17 -2.29 -19.36
C GLN A 69 6.05 -2.07 -20.88
N ARG A 70 6.86 -1.18 -21.43
CA ARG A 70 6.96 -1.05 -22.88
C ARG A 70 7.93 -2.11 -23.39
N PRO A 71 7.53 -2.98 -24.34
CA PRO A 71 8.48 -3.88 -24.99
C PRO A 71 9.57 -3.05 -25.69
N ARG A 72 10.78 -3.58 -25.76
CA ARG A 72 11.86 -3.03 -26.56
C ARG A 72 11.50 -3.13 -28.05
N GLN A 73 12.28 -2.47 -28.92
CA GLN A 73 12.12 -2.59 -30.38
C GLN A 73 12.22 -4.03 -30.88
N ASN A 74 12.92 -4.90 -30.15
CA ASN A 74 13.02 -6.34 -30.43
C ASN A 74 11.97 -7.21 -29.72
N GLY A 75 10.94 -6.60 -29.11
CA GLY A 75 9.83 -7.33 -28.46
C GLY A 75 10.10 -7.83 -27.04
N GLU A 76 11.33 -7.78 -26.55
CA GLU A 76 11.69 -8.23 -25.20
C GLU A 76 11.44 -7.15 -24.15
N THR A 77 10.75 -7.50 -23.08
CA THR A 77 10.61 -6.66 -21.89
C THR A 77 11.74 -6.97 -20.90
N SER A 78 12.40 -5.93 -20.42
CA SER A 78 13.39 -6.12 -19.35
C SER A 78 12.73 -6.59 -18.06
N LEU A 79 13.36 -7.56 -17.38
CA LEU A 79 12.83 -8.22 -16.19
C LEU A 79 12.37 -7.24 -15.07
N PHE A 80 13.16 -6.18 -14.81
CA PHE A 80 12.83 -5.18 -13.79
C PHE A 80 12.12 -3.93 -14.34
N ALA A 81 11.61 -3.99 -15.58
CA ALA A 81 10.92 -2.85 -16.18
C ALA A 81 9.67 -2.49 -15.39
N GLY A 82 9.56 -1.22 -15.00
CA GLY A 82 8.40 -0.69 -14.26
C GLY A 82 8.50 -0.82 -12.74
N ILE A 83 9.34 -1.72 -12.22
CA ILE A 83 9.55 -1.93 -10.77
C ILE A 83 10.78 -1.18 -10.24
N ILE A 84 11.77 -0.89 -11.07
CA ILE A 84 12.99 -0.19 -10.65
C ILE A 84 12.81 1.33 -10.75
N LYS A 85 13.10 2.04 -9.66
CA LYS A 85 12.93 3.49 -9.53
C LYS A 85 14.19 4.18 -9.02
N CYS A 86 14.33 5.44 -9.36
CA CYS A 86 15.38 6.33 -8.85
C CYS A 86 15.00 6.85 -7.46
N GLY A 87 15.88 6.72 -6.47
CA GLY A 87 15.66 7.17 -5.10
C GLY A 87 15.58 8.70 -4.96
N GLU A 88 16.10 9.44 -5.93
CA GLU A 88 16.10 10.91 -5.87
C GLU A 88 14.89 11.51 -6.60
N CYS A 89 14.65 11.13 -7.87
CA CYS A 89 13.54 11.72 -8.65
C CYS A 89 12.28 10.85 -8.71
N GLY A 90 12.28 9.65 -8.13
CA GLY A 90 11.14 8.73 -8.08
C GLY A 90 10.73 8.12 -9.43
N LYS A 91 11.38 8.51 -10.54
CA LYS A 91 11.05 7.99 -11.87
C LYS A 91 11.76 6.69 -12.17
N SER A 92 11.17 5.88 -13.06
CA SER A 92 11.74 4.58 -13.43
C SER A 92 13.12 4.71 -14.07
N LEU A 93 14.03 3.80 -13.71
CA LEU A 93 15.28 3.60 -14.43
C LEU A 93 15.00 2.84 -15.73
N THR A 94 15.80 3.12 -16.74
CA THR A 94 15.71 2.47 -18.04
C THR A 94 16.98 1.68 -18.33
N ILE A 95 16.81 0.50 -18.91
CA ILE A 95 17.94 -0.34 -19.28
C ILE A 95 18.62 0.24 -20.52
N ARG A 96 19.94 0.26 -20.50
CA ARG A 96 20.82 0.72 -21.58
C ARG A 96 21.99 -0.24 -21.70
N THR A 97 22.52 -0.36 -22.91
CA THR A 97 23.79 -1.08 -23.15
C THR A 97 24.92 -0.04 -23.18
N THR A 98 26.00 -0.32 -22.47
CA THR A 98 27.18 0.55 -22.48
C THR A 98 27.92 0.42 -23.83
N HIS A 99 28.55 1.50 -24.28
CA HIS A 99 29.35 1.52 -25.51
C HIS A 99 30.83 1.17 -25.26
N ALA A 100 31.12 0.40 -24.21
CA ALA A 100 32.48 -0.06 -23.89
C ALA A 100 32.93 -1.22 -24.79
N LYS A 101 34.23 -1.58 -24.74
CA LYS A 101 34.76 -2.77 -25.44
C LYS A 101 34.01 -4.07 -25.09
N HIS A 102 33.51 -4.15 -23.86
CA HIS A 102 32.63 -5.21 -23.39
C HIS A 102 31.28 -4.57 -23.02
N PRO A 103 30.29 -4.65 -23.90
CA PRO A 103 28.99 -4.02 -23.66
C PRO A 103 28.27 -4.72 -22.49
N GLN A 104 27.92 -3.94 -21.47
CA GLN A 104 27.18 -4.38 -20.30
C GLN A 104 25.80 -3.74 -20.31
N GLN A 105 24.81 -4.45 -19.79
CA GLN A 105 23.48 -3.90 -19.59
C GLN A 105 23.43 -3.20 -18.22
N ILE A 106 23.01 -1.95 -18.22
CA ILE A 106 22.86 -1.14 -17.02
C ILE A 106 21.46 -0.55 -16.94
N TYR A 107 20.91 -0.44 -15.74
CA TYR A 107 19.79 0.46 -15.48
C TYR A 107 20.31 1.85 -15.16
N ALA A 108 19.76 2.87 -15.79
CA ALA A 108 20.18 4.26 -15.61
C ALA A 108 18.96 5.18 -15.44
N CYS A 109 19.10 6.22 -14.63
CA CYS A 109 18.04 7.21 -14.40
C CYS A 109 17.65 7.90 -15.71
N LYS A 110 16.36 7.82 -16.05
CA LYS A 110 15.81 8.45 -17.26
C LYS A 110 15.88 9.97 -17.19
N THR A 111 15.62 10.55 -16.02
CA THR A 111 15.63 12.01 -15.82
C THR A 111 17.03 12.57 -16.00
N TYR A 112 18.04 11.95 -15.38
CA TYR A 112 19.44 12.34 -15.60
C TYR A 112 19.84 12.24 -17.08
N GLY A 113 19.46 11.16 -17.73
CA GLY A 113 19.78 10.94 -19.14
C GLY A 113 19.13 11.92 -20.11
N ALA A 114 17.96 12.47 -19.75
CA ALA A 114 17.21 13.42 -20.58
C ALA A 114 17.54 14.90 -20.27
N PHE A 115 17.75 15.24 -19.00
CA PHE A 115 17.83 16.62 -18.51
C PHE A 115 19.13 16.97 -17.78
N GLY A 116 20.02 15.98 -17.56
CA GLY A 116 21.32 16.18 -16.94
C GLY A 116 21.29 16.43 -15.42
N LYS A 117 22.42 16.95 -14.90
CA LYS A 117 22.69 17.11 -13.46
C LYS A 117 21.76 18.07 -12.73
N ASN A 118 21.11 18.99 -13.43
CA ASN A 118 20.22 19.99 -12.82
C ASN A 118 18.89 19.39 -12.36
N HIS A 119 18.54 18.17 -12.77
CA HIS A 119 17.24 17.56 -12.48
C HIS A 119 17.35 16.26 -11.71
N CYS A 120 18.50 15.60 -11.69
CA CYS A 120 18.79 14.41 -10.92
C CYS A 120 20.28 14.12 -10.94
N THR A 121 20.77 13.35 -9.95
CA THR A 121 22.13 12.83 -10.00
C THR A 121 22.19 11.56 -10.87
N GLN A 122 23.41 11.10 -11.19
CA GLN A 122 23.58 9.89 -11.96
C GLN A 122 23.28 8.68 -11.07
N HIS A 123 22.19 7.97 -11.37
CA HIS A 123 21.86 6.68 -10.74
C HIS A 123 21.98 5.59 -11.79
N ARG A 124 22.87 4.62 -11.56
CA ARG A 124 23.05 3.47 -12.46
C ARG A 124 23.40 2.23 -11.66
N VAL A 125 22.89 1.08 -12.08
CA VAL A 125 23.21 -0.24 -11.53
C VAL A 125 23.32 -1.23 -12.68
N GLU A 126 24.29 -2.15 -12.59
CA GLU A 126 24.46 -3.22 -13.57
C GLU A 126 23.32 -4.24 -13.45
N TYR A 127 22.87 -4.76 -14.61
CA TYR A 127 21.78 -5.71 -14.65
C TYR A 127 22.10 -6.98 -13.87
N ASP A 128 23.27 -7.56 -14.10
CA ASP A 128 23.67 -8.82 -13.48
C ASP A 128 23.84 -8.68 -11.96
N THR A 129 24.43 -7.58 -11.52
CA THR A 129 24.57 -7.25 -10.10
C THR A 129 23.20 -7.15 -9.42
N LEU A 130 22.27 -6.42 -10.04
CA LEU A 130 20.92 -6.29 -9.53
C LEU A 130 20.17 -7.62 -9.52
N TYR A 131 20.30 -8.41 -10.60
CA TYR A 131 19.66 -9.73 -10.72
C TYR A 131 20.09 -10.68 -9.59
N HIS A 132 21.39 -10.84 -9.40
CA HIS A 132 21.91 -11.71 -8.36
C HIS A 132 21.59 -11.22 -6.95
N LEU A 133 21.63 -9.91 -6.72
CA LEU A 133 21.27 -9.33 -5.43
C LEU A 133 19.79 -9.62 -5.09
N VAL A 134 18.88 -9.37 -6.03
CA VAL A 134 17.45 -9.61 -5.81
C VAL A 134 17.16 -11.10 -5.62
N LEU A 135 17.75 -11.97 -6.45
CA LEU A 135 17.59 -13.42 -6.34
C LEU A 135 18.07 -13.94 -4.97
N ASN A 136 19.28 -13.55 -4.56
CA ASN A 136 19.84 -13.95 -3.27
C ASN A 136 18.97 -13.44 -2.11
N LYS A 137 18.46 -12.21 -2.22
CA LYS A 137 17.63 -11.64 -1.17
C LYS A 137 16.28 -12.32 -1.02
N ILE A 138 15.64 -12.71 -2.13
CA ILE A 138 14.44 -13.53 -2.09
C ILE A 138 14.72 -14.88 -1.42
N ARG A 139 15.81 -15.55 -1.80
CA ARG A 139 16.23 -16.83 -1.17
C ARG A 139 16.52 -16.70 0.33
N GLU A 140 17.25 -15.67 0.74
CA GLU A 140 17.52 -15.41 2.15
C GLU A 140 16.25 -15.21 2.96
N CYS A 141 15.34 -14.34 2.45
CA CYS A 141 14.06 -14.12 3.09
C CYS A 141 13.20 -15.38 3.14
N ALA A 142 13.20 -16.17 2.07
CA ALA A 142 12.42 -17.42 2.00
C ALA A 142 12.96 -18.49 2.96
N LYS A 143 14.30 -18.68 3.00
CA LYS A 143 14.94 -19.62 3.95
C LYS A 143 14.72 -19.19 5.40
N ALA A 144 14.85 -17.90 5.69
CA ALA A 144 14.56 -17.37 7.01
C ALA A 144 13.09 -17.61 7.39
N ALA A 145 12.17 -17.42 6.45
CA ALA A 145 10.73 -17.67 6.66
C ALA A 145 10.40 -19.14 6.92
N LEU A 146 11.17 -20.09 6.33
CA LEU A 146 11.04 -21.51 6.60
C LEU A 146 11.56 -21.90 7.99
N THR A 147 12.61 -21.20 8.47
CA THR A 147 13.25 -21.54 9.75
C THR A 147 12.48 -21.02 10.95
N ASP A 148 11.97 -19.77 10.85
CA ASP A 148 11.27 -19.10 11.95
C ASP A 148 10.30 -18.04 11.39
N GLY A 149 9.25 -18.52 10.73
CA GLY A 149 8.25 -17.67 10.08
C GLY A 149 7.49 -16.78 11.06
N GLU A 150 7.22 -17.25 12.28
CA GLU A 150 6.50 -16.47 13.30
C GLU A 150 7.36 -15.33 13.84
N ALA A 151 8.63 -15.58 14.17
CA ALA A 151 9.53 -14.50 14.60
C ALA A 151 9.79 -13.46 13.51
N ILE A 152 9.78 -13.87 12.24
CA ILE A 152 9.90 -12.93 11.13
C ILE A 152 8.61 -12.12 10.96
N ALA A 153 7.44 -12.74 11.04
CA ALA A 153 6.17 -12.02 11.03
C ALA A 153 6.12 -10.98 12.15
N GLY A 154 6.56 -11.34 13.36
CA GLY A 154 6.68 -10.43 14.50
C GLY A 154 7.67 -9.28 14.25
N LYS A 155 8.87 -9.54 13.71
CA LYS A 155 9.85 -8.50 13.34
C LYS A 155 9.34 -7.58 12.24
N LEU A 156 8.53 -8.07 11.31
CA LEU A 156 7.94 -7.28 10.22
C LEU A 156 6.89 -6.28 10.71
N THR A 157 6.25 -6.56 11.82
CA THR A 157 5.28 -5.65 12.45
C THR A 157 5.93 -4.64 13.41
N ASN A 158 7.26 -4.63 13.52
CA ASN A 158 8.04 -3.79 14.46
C ASN A 158 7.69 -4.02 15.94
N THR A 159 7.41 -5.27 16.31
CA THR A 159 6.81 -5.52 17.60
C THR A 159 7.56 -6.55 18.42
N CYS A 160 8.02 -6.12 19.57
CA CYS A 160 8.20 -7.02 20.72
C CYS A 160 6.83 -7.61 21.06
N GLU A 161 6.58 -8.87 20.68
CA GLU A 161 5.28 -9.55 20.85
C GLU A 161 4.70 -9.40 22.28
N ALA A 162 5.56 -9.38 23.29
CA ALA A 162 5.13 -9.25 24.68
C ALA A 162 4.58 -7.87 25.06
N GLU A 163 5.22 -6.80 24.58
CA GLU A 163 4.79 -5.41 24.88
C GLU A 163 3.51 -5.04 24.14
N GLN A 164 3.37 -5.51 22.90
CA GLN A 164 2.15 -5.21 22.12
C GLN A 164 0.96 -6.05 22.56
N LYS A 165 1.16 -7.31 22.94
CA LYS A 165 0.08 -8.11 23.50
C LYS A 165 -0.48 -7.41 24.76
N GLY A 166 0.40 -6.89 25.62
CA GLY A 166 -0.02 -6.12 26.79
C GLY A 166 -0.74 -4.82 26.42
N GLN A 167 -0.22 -4.06 25.44
CA GLN A 167 -0.86 -2.82 24.99
C GLN A 167 -2.21 -3.07 24.30
N ARG A 168 -2.29 -4.11 23.48
CA ARG A 168 -3.54 -4.52 22.84
C ARG A 168 -4.59 -4.95 23.85
N GLU A 169 -4.24 -5.83 24.79
CA GLU A 169 -5.15 -6.24 25.86
C GLU A 169 -5.58 -5.05 26.75
N ALA A 170 -4.68 -4.11 27.01
CA ALA A 170 -5.01 -2.88 27.74
C ALA A 170 -5.99 -2.00 26.95
N LEU A 171 -5.78 -1.87 25.65
CA LEU A 171 -6.67 -1.10 24.76
C LEU A 171 -8.05 -1.79 24.67
N GLU A 172 -8.10 -3.10 24.46
CA GLU A 172 -9.36 -3.87 24.42
C GLU A 172 -10.14 -3.71 25.74
N ARG A 173 -9.48 -3.82 26.89
CA ARG A 173 -10.11 -3.59 28.22
C ARG A 173 -10.61 -2.15 28.39
N SER A 174 -9.87 -1.17 27.86
CA SER A 174 -10.32 0.24 27.89
C SER A 174 -11.57 0.45 27.05
N LEU A 175 -11.60 -0.14 25.85
CA LEU A 175 -12.76 -0.04 24.94
C LEU A 175 -14.00 -0.68 25.55
N THR A 176 -13.86 -1.85 26.17
CA THR A 176 -14.98 -2.53 26.87
C THR A 176 -15.54 -1.66 28.01
N LYS A 177 -14.68 -1.02 28.81
CA LYS A 177 -15.13 -0.09 29.86
C LYS A 177 -15.85 1.15 29.29
N ASP A 178 -15.35 1.68 28.18
CA ASP A 178 -15.98 2.83 27.52
C ASP A 178 -17.35 2.44 26.95
N GLU A 179 -17.47 1.23 26.37
CA GLU A 179 -18.75 0.68 25.87
C GLU A 179 -19.75 0.44 27.01
N GLU A 180 -19.33 -0.18 28.12
CA GLU A 180 -20.16 -0.34 29.31
C GLU A 180 -20.61 1.03 29.87
N ARG A 181 -19.73 2.04 29.86
CA ARG A 181 -20.08 3.38 30.29
C ARG A 181 -21.13 4.03 29.38
N ILE A 182 -21.02 3.85 28.07
CA ILE A 182 -22.04 4.33 27.11
C ILE A 182 -23.40 3.73 27.42
N GLU A 183 -23.47 2.41 27.68
CA GLU A 183 -24.73 1.76 28.07
C GLU A 183 -25.32 2.33 29.37
N VAL A 184 -24.49 2.61 30.36
CA VAL A 184 -24.91 3.24 31.62
C VAL A 184 -25.49 4.61 31.38
N LEU A 185 -24.82 5.41 30.51
CA LEU A 185 -25.31 6.76 30.14
C LEU A 185 -26.65 6.70 29.38
N GLU A 186 -26.85 5.70 28.51
CA GLU A 186 -28.12 5.51 27.81
C GLU A 186 -29.27 5.18 28.80
N LYS A 187 -29.01 4.30 29.75
CA LYS A 187 -29.97 4.02 30.81
C LYS A 187 -30.25 5.23 31.70
N MET A 188 -29.23 6.04 31.97
CA MET A 188 -29.36 7.28 32.75
C MET A 188 -30.26 8.30 32.03
N VAL A 189 -30.10 8.49 30.71
CA VAL A 189 -30.96 9.39 29.92
C VAL A 189 -32.43 8.97 30.01
N LEU A 190 -32.71 7.65 29.93
CA LEU A 190 -34.08 7.15 30.05
C LEU A 190 -34.67 7.47 31.44
N ARG A 191 -33.93 7.27 32.51
CA ARG A 191 -34.38 7.59 33.89
C ARG A 191 -34.59 9.11 34.06
N LEU A 192 -33.69 9.94 33.55
CA LEU A 192 -33.85 11.38 33.56
C LEU A 192 -35.14 11.84 32.86
N TYR A 193 -35.48 11.19 31.74
CA TYR A 193 -36.72 11.49 31.03
C TYR A 193 -37.97 11.09 31.86
N GLU A 194 -37.96 9.90 32.49
CA GLU A 194 -39.03 9.43 33.36
C GLU A 194 -39.22 10.38 34.57
N ASP A 195 -38.10 10.83 35.19
CA ASP A 195 -38.15 11.75 36.34
C ASP A 195 -38.65 13.13 35.94
N MET A 196 -38.34 13.61 34.72
CA MET A 196 -38.90 14.85 34.20
C MET A 196 -40.40 14.76 33.95
N VAL A 197 -40.87 13.69 33.30
CA VAL A 197 -42.27 13.45 33.04
C VAL A 197 -43.08 13.30 34.35
N ALA A 198 -42.50 12.68 35.38
CA ALA A 198 -43.09 12.53 36.72
C ALA A 198 -43.03 13.83 37.55
N GLY A 199 -42.49 14.94 37.01
CA GLY A 199 -42.34 16.21 37.70
C GLY A 199 -41.33 16.24 38.85
N ARG A 200 -40.47 15.24 38.96
CA ARG A 200 -39.40 15.12 40.00
C ARG A 200 -38.24 16.04 39.71
N ILE A 201 -37.97 16.36 38.44
CA ILE A 201 -36.92 17.28 38.00
C ILE A 201 -37.55 18.38 37.12
N SER A 202 -37.01 19.59 37.23
CA SER A 202 -37.41 20.68 36.36
C SER A 202 -36.83 20.50 34.94
N GLU A 203 -37.51 21.01 33.95
CA GLU A 203 -37.06 20.97 32.54
C GLU A 203 -35.67 21.59 32.34
N ALA A 204 -35.33 22.67 33.07
CA ALA A 204 -34.02 23.30 33.02
C ALA A 204 -32.91 22.36 33.53
N ASN A 205 -33.15 21.63 34.62
CA ASN A 205 -32.18 20.67 35.16
C ASN A 205 -32.07 19.44 34.26
N PHE A 206 -33.17 18.96 33.67
CA PHE A 206 -33.18 17.91 32.70
C PHE A 206 -32.25 18.24 31.49
N ASN A 207 -32.50 19.42 30.90
CA ASN A 207 -31.70 19.87 29.73
C ASN A 207 -30.19 19.97 30.08
N LEU A 208 -29.85 20.52 31.25
CA LEU A 208 -28.44 20.61 31.69
C LEU A 208 -27.79 19.23 31.88
N MET A 209 -28.55 18.27 32.47
CA MET A 209 -28.03 16.90 32.65
C MET A 209 -27.93 16.16 31.32
N LEU A 210 -28.93 16.34 30.45
CA LEU A 210 -28.95 15.75 29.11
C LEU A 210 -27.74 16.21 28.28
N ASP A 211 -27.46 17.53 28.24
CA ASP A 211 -26.30 18.08 27.52
C ASP A 211 -24.98 17.50 28.00
N LYS A 212 -24.79 17.38 29.31
CA LYS A 212 -23.58 16.79 29.90
C LYS A 212 -23.44 15.31 29.51
N THR A 213 -24.53 14.56 29.60
CA THR A 213 -24.55 13.12 29.29
C THR A 213 -24.31 12.87 27.81
N GLN A 214 -24.91 13.69 26.93
CA GLN A 214 -24.69 13.60 25.48
C GLN A 214 -23.26 13.94 25.09
N LYS A 215 -22.64 14.96 25.73
CA LYS A 215 -21.24 15.29 25.52
C LYS A 215 -20.32 14.13 25.89
N GLU A 216 -20.49 13.60 27.11
CA GLU A 216 -19.69 12.43 27.57
C GLU A 216 -19.88 11.25 26.63
N GLN A 217 -21.11 10.98 26.20
CA GLN A 217 -21.42 9.90 25.28
C GLN A 217 -20.77 10.08 23.90
N ALA A 218 -20.76 11.31 23.37
CA ALA A 218 -20.12 11.62 22.09
C ALA A 218 -18.59 11.41 22.15
N GLU A 219 -17.95 11.88 23.22
CA GLU A 219 -16.51 11.71 23.45
C GLU A 219 -16.14 10.21 23.58
N LEU A 220 -16.94 9.44 24.33
CA LEU A 220 -16.74 7.99 24.46
C LEU A 220 -16.92 7.27 23.13
N LYS A 221 -17.97 7.57 22.38
CA LYS A 221 -18.22 6.96 21.04
C LYS A 221 -17.09 7.24 20.06
N GLU A 222 -16.56 8.45 20.07
CA GLU A 222 -15.42 8.80 19.21
C GLU A 222 -14.16 8.02 19.63
N ARG A 223 -13.87 7.93 20.94
CA ARG A 223 -12.74 7.17 21.47
C ARG A 223 -12.83 5.68 21.15
N VAL A 224 -14.01 5.08 21.28
CA VAL A 224 -14.28 3.70 20.89
C VAL A 224 -14.07 3.49 19.40
N ALA A 225 -14.57 4.39 18.55
CA ALA A 225 -14.39 4.29 17.11
C ALA A 225 -12.91 4.36 16.68
N GLN A 226 -12.14 5.30 17.28
CA GLN A 226 -10.70 5.43 17.04
C GLN A 226 -9.91 4.20 17.54
N GLY A 227 -10.24 3.70 18.72
CA GLY A 227 -9.60 2.51 19.28
C GLY A 227 -9.88 1.24 18.47
N ARG A 228 -11.12 1.02 18.06
CA ARG A 228 -11.50 -0.10 17.16
C ARG A 228 -10.78 -0.02 15.82
N LYS A 229 -10.67 1.17 15.23
CA LYS A 229 -9.92 1.38 13.99
C LYS A 229 -8.44 1.02 14.17
N LYS A 230 -7.82 1.46 15.27
CA LYS A 230 -6.43 1.12 15.57
C LYS A 230 -6.21 -0.38 15.69
N LEU A 231 -7.06 -1.09 16.43
CA LEU A 231 -7.01 -2.56 16.55
C LEU A 231 -7.18 -3.26 15.19
N ALA A 232 -8.12 -2.79 14.36
CA ALA A 232 -8.34 -3.34 13.03
C ALA A 232 -7.13 -3.15 12.11
N ASP A 233 -6.49 -1.98 12.16
CA ASP A 233 -5.28 -1.68 11.39
C ASP A 233 -4.09 -2.55 11.84
N GLU A 234 -3.90 -2.77 13.15
CA GLU A 234 -2.88 -3.66 13.70
C GLU A 234 -3.12 -5.13 13.28
N MET A 235 -4.36 -5.61 13.38
CA MET A 235 -4.72 -6.96 12.92
C MET A 235 -4.46 -7.15 11.43
N ARG A 236 -4.76 -6.13 10.62
CA ARG A 236 -4.51 -6.17 9.19
C ARG A 236 -3.02 -6.28 8.86
N LEU A 237 -2.18 -5.50 9.55
CA LEU A 237 -0.73 -5.56 9.37
C LEU A 237 -0.17 -6.94 9.75
N ALA A 238 -0.67 -7.54 10.83
CA ALA A 238 -0.25 -8.88 11.24
C ALA A 238 -0.66 -9.96 10.22
N MET A 239 -1.89 -9.86 9.67
CA MET A 239 -2.35 -10.76 8.60
C MET A 239 -1.52 -10.60 7.32
N ASP A 240 -1.25 -9.35 6.91
CA ASP A 240 -0.45 -9.05 5.73
C ASP A 240 0.99 -9.60 5.88
N ALA A 241 1.59 -9.49 7.07
CA ALA A 241 2.90 -10.05 7.38
C ALA A 241 2.92 -11.58 7.32
N LYS A 242 1.90 -12.24 7.87
CA LYS A 242 1.78 -13.71 7.80
C LYS A 242 1.60 -14.20 6.37
N GLN A 243 0.71 -13.58 5.60
CA GLN A 243 0.51 -13.90 4.19
C GLN A 243 1.79 -13.72 3.37
N TRP A 244 2.60 -12.71 3.69
CA TRP A 244 3.90 -12.53 3.04
C TRP A 244 4.87 -13.66 3.38
N VAL A 245 4.95 -14.06 4.66
CA VAL A 245 5.79 -15.19 5.10
C VAL A 245 5.38 -16.47 4.38
N ASP A 246 4.10 -16.79 4.34
CA ASP A 246 3.58 -17.98 3.67
C ASP A 246 3.87 -17.94 2.15
N ALA A 247 3.70 -16.78 1.52
CA ALA A 247 3.94 -16.62 0.09
C ALA A 247 5.42 -16.72 -0.29
N ILE A 248 6.36 -16.25 0.55
CA ILE A 248 7.78 -16.24 0.22
C ILE A 248 8.44 -17.58 0.45
N GLN A 249 7.91 -18.42 1.34
CA GLN A 249 8.46 -19.77 1.64
C GLN A 249 8.57 -20.64 0.39
N GLU A 250 7.63 -20.49 -0.56
CA GLU A 250 7.62 -21.23 -1.83
C GLU A 250 8.88 -20.98 -2.69
N TYR A 251 9.62 -19.90 -2.42
CA TYR A 251 10.77 -19.44 -3.22
C TYR A 251 12.15 -19.73 -2.58
N ALA A 252 12.22 -20.61 -1.56
CA ALA A 252 13.48 -20.92 -0.88
C ALA A 252 14.54 -21.50 -1.82
N ASP A 253 14.13 -22.30 -2.79
CA ASP A 253 15.01 -22.99 -3.76
C ASP A 253 14.89 -22.40 -5.18
N ILE A 254 14.40 -21.16 -5.32
CA ILE A 254 14.29 -20.52 -6.63
C ILE A 254 15.67 -20.39 -7.28
N THR A 255 15.82 -20.84 -8.51
CA THR A 255 17.07 -20.78 -9.29
C THR A 255 17.14 -19.59 -10.22
N GLU A 256 16.01 -19.18 -10.78
CA GLU A 256 15.91 -18.11 -11.77
C GLU A 256 14.74 -17.18 -11.42
N LEU A 257 14.92 -15.89 -11.73
CA LEU A 257 13.87 -14.89 -11.58
C LEU A 257 13.11 -14.74 -12.89
N ASP A 258 11.80 -14.86 -12.83
CA ASP A 258 10.89 -14.51 -13.91
C ASP A 258 10.06 -13.26 -13.56
N ALA A 259 9.43 -12.68 -14.56
CA ALA A 259 8.60 -11.49 -14.39
C ALA A 259 7.36 -11.73 -13.51
N ALA A 260 6.82 -12.96 -13.51
CA ALA A 260 5.66 -13.33 -12.69
C ALA A 260 6.04 -13.35 -11.21
N THR A 261 7.13 -14.01 -10.85
CA THR A 261 7.68 -14.05 -9.49
C THR A 261 8.02 -12.66 -8.97
N LEU A 262 8.70 -11.83 -9.79
CA LEU A 262 9.02 -10.46 -9.40
C LEU A 262 7.75 -9.63 -9.13
N ASN A 263 6.78 -9.67 -10.02
CA ASN A 263 5.52 -8.93 -9.83
C ASN A 263 4.69 -9.44 -8.65
N ARG A 264 4.81 -10.72 -8.30
CA ARG A 264 4.13 -11.30 -7.13
C ARG A 264 4.78 -10.87 -5.83
N LEU A 265 6.12 -10.88 -5.76
CA LEU A 265 6.87 -10.67 -4.53
C LEU A 265 7.29 -9.21 -4.31
N ILE A 266 7.64 -8.48 -5.37
CA ILE A 266 8.27 -7.15 -5.27
C ILE A 266 7.31 -6.07 -5.78
N LYS A 267 7.12 -5.06 -4.93
CA LYS A 267 6.36 -3.84 -5.27
C LYS A 267 7.20 -2.89 -6.09
N GLU A 268 8.40 -2.58 -5.61
CA GLU A 268 9.35 -1.68 -6.26
C GLU A 268 10.76 -1.88 -5.72
N ILE A 269 11.74 -1.49 -6.52
CA ILE A 269 13.16 -1.47 -6.16
C ILE A 269 13.65 -0.04 -6.33
N VAL A 270 14.13 0.57 -5.24
CA VAL A 270 14.61 1.96 -5.26
C VAL A 270 16.13 1.96 -5.22
N VAL A 271 16.74 2.63 -6.18
CA VAL A 271 18.19 2.74 -6.31
C VAL A 271 18.65 4.13 -5.89
N HIS A 272 19.44 4.20 -4.83
CA HIS A 272 20.12 5.41 -4.36
C HIS A 272 21.59 5.32 -4.76
N GLU A 273 22.18 6.45 -5.08
CA GLU A 273 23.61 6.56 -5.37
C GLU A 273 24.19 7.76 -4.62
N HIS A 274 25.26 7.51 -3.91
CA HIS A 274 26.06 8.52 -3.24
C HIS A 274 27.51 8.42 -3.69
N ILE A 275 28.14 9.54 -3.94
CA ILE A 275 29.55 9.63 -4.31
C ILE A 275 30.26 10.39 -3.20
N ASP A 276 31.20 9.72 -2.55
CA ASP A 276 32.01 10.31 -1.47
C ASP A 276 33.02 11.32 -2.01
N SER A 277 33.63 12.08 -1.09
CA SER A 277 34.70 13.02 -1.38
C SER A 277 35.89 12.40 -2.13
N ASP A 278 36.15 11.12 -1.90
CA ASP A 278 37.22 10.33 -2.56
C ASP A 278 36.80 9.80 -3.94
N LYS A 279 35.67 10.26 -4.47
CA LYS A 279 35.07 9.79 -5.73
C LYS A 279 34.68 8.30 -5.72
N THR A 280 34.63 7.69 -4.55
CA THR A 280 34.13 6.32 -4.40
C THR A 280 32.60 6.35 -4.50
N ARG A 281 32.08 5.44 -5.31
CA ARG A 281 30.66 5.35 -5.61
C ARG A 281 30.01 4.28 -4.72
N HIS A 282 29.00 4.69 -3.98
CA HIS A 282 28.19 3.82 -3.14
C HIS A 282 26.78 3.72 -3.71
N ILE A 283 26.31 2.50 -3.92
CA ILE A 283 24.96 2.22 -4.39
C ILE A 283 24.22 1.54 -3.25
N SER A 284 23.09 2.12 -2.85
CA SER A 284 22.16 1.50 -1.91
C SER A 284 20.89 1.12 -2.66
N ILE A 285 20.46 -0.11 -2.50
CA ILE A 285 19.29 -0.68 -3.16
C ILE A 285 18.27 -1.05 -2.10
N GLU A 286 17.10 -0.43 -2.16
CA GLU A 286 15.96 -0.75 -1.31
C GLU A 286 14.99 -1.63 -2.06
N ILE A 287 14.67 -2.79 -1.50
CA ILE A 287 13.70 -3.73 -2.07
C ILE A 287 12.42 -3.68 -1.26
N HIS A 288 11.38 -3.15 -1.85
CA HIS A 288 10.04 -3.14 -1.28
C HIS A 288 9.26 -4.36 -1.75
N PHE A 289 9.01 -5.28 -0.84
CA PHE A 289 8.20 -6.46 -1.12
C PHE A 289 6.71 -6.11 -1.07
N ASN A 290 5.90 -6.83 -1.84
CA ASN A 290 4.45 -6.83 -1.68
C ASN A 290 4.11 -7.40 -0.29
N LEU A 291 3.13 -6.81 0.40
CA LEU A 291 2.66 -7.23 1.72
C LEU A 291 3.68 -7.09 2.87
N LYS A 292 4.94 -6.75 2.59
CA LYS A 292 5.95 -6.50 3.62
C LYS A 292 5.98 -5.02 4.00
N PRO A 293 5.71 -4.64 5.26
CA PRO A 293 5.63 -3.24 5.67
C PRO A 293 6.97 -2.50 5.62
N ILE A 294 8.09 -3.21 5.81
CA ILE A 294 9.43 -2.62 5.87
C ILE A 294 10.28 -3.04 4.66
N PRO A 295 10.90 -2.12 3.93
CA PRO A 295 11.81 -2.45 2.83
C PRO A 295 13.10 -3.11 3.33
N VAL A 296 13.73 -3.88 2.47
CA VAL A 296 15.08 -4.43 2.69
C VAL A 296 16.08 -3.55 1.99
N VAL A 297 17.07 -3.06 2.72
CA VAL A 297 18.13 -2.17 2.22
C VAL A 297 19.44 -2.97 2.05
N GLU A 298 20.03 -2.88 0.87
CA GLU A 298 21.32 -3.50 0.55
C GLU A 298 22.28 -2.45 -0.01
N GLN A 299 23.55 -2.54 0.41
CA GLN A 299 24.62 -1.68 -0.09
C GLN A 299 25.51 -2.45 -1.04
N VAL A 300 25.74 -1.89 -2.22
CA VAL A 300 26.64 -2.44 -3.23
C VAL A 300 27.77 -1.45 -3.45
N LYS A 301 29.01 -1.95 -3.37
CA LYS A 301 30.17 -1.14 -3.79
C LYS A 301 30.11 -0.98 -5.30
N GLY A 302 30.08 0.23 -5.76
CA GLY A 302 30.02 0.60 -7.18
C GLY A 302 31.36 0.61 -7.87
#